data_6e1df5b7ad2374316e4bbd368efa336c
#
_entry.id   6e1df5b7ad2374316e4bbd368efa336c
#
_cell.length_a   1.000
_cell.length_b   1.000
_cell.length_c   1.000
_cell.angle_alpha   90.00
_cell.angle_beta   90.00
_cell.angle_gamma   90.00
#
_symmetry.space_group_name_H-M   'P 1'
#
loop_
_entity.id
_entity.type
_entity.pdbx_description
1 polymer ?
#
loop_
_entity_poly.entity_id
_entity_poly.type
_entity_poly.pdbx_seq_one_letter_code
_entity_poly.pdbx_strand_id
1 'polypeptide(L)'
;MWSLNKERKGWLRLHSMPAKQLLWAKNTLTQRAIGPVSYTSVKLDASRLKVGDEAGLGAINTPYASLGVVKTNKGLNLRCYDQNTNKEVLKPLAKSKVVWLRLWGDYDKSQLQYSYSLDGKTWENIGEQMLSPYQLKTFQGVRVALYAFNKKNVNGGVADFDDFKVEEPMADRTANLPIGKTIRFSNLADGSLMDATGHGLMHSSGNRKDMRNQVKFVVEDRGKGKIALKTADGRYVYIAGAGLSGDVRLTSDSSKAEEFLWQDMLYNRCMLLSLKTQRYVGKNPVDGSPYSADFQGADAGMKNGCVFSWEIVE
;
A
#
# COMPACT_ATOMS: atom_id res chain seq x y z
N MET A 1 27.67 6.63 -13.92
CA MET A 1 27.77 5.32 -14.59
C MET A 1 27.44 4.22 -13.61
N TRP A 2 26.78 3.18 -14.06
CA TRP A 2 26.44 2.00 -13.28
C TRP A 2 26.71 0.73 -14.10
N SER A 3 26.86 -0.39 -13.43
CA SER A 3 27.06 -1.70 -14.05
C SER A 3 26.33 -2.75 -13.24
N LEU A 4 25.51 -3.57 -13.89
CA LEU A 4 24.87 -4.73 -13.28
C LEU A 4 25.56 -5.99 -13.80
N ASN A 5 26.07 -6.80 -12.86
CA ASN A 5 26.69 -8.10 -13.16
C ASN A 5 27.94 -8.09 -14.09
N LYS A 6 28.32 -6.94 -14.63
CA LYS A 6 29.42 -6.81 -15.60
C LYS A 6 30.79 -6.62 -14.92
N GLU A 7 30.92 -5.61 -14.06
CA GLU A 7 32.18 -5.29 -13.37
C GLU A 7 32.39 -6.12 -12.09
N ARG A 8 31.31 -6.59 -11.49
CA ARG A 8 31.30 -7.53 -10.36
C ARG A 8 30.12 -8.46 -10.50
N LYS A 9 30.40 -9.76 -10.69
CA LYS A 9 29.35 -10.77 -10.87
C LYS A 9 28.40 -10.81 -9.67
N GLY A 10 27.10 -10.77 -9.90
CA GLY A 10 26.04 -10.79 -8.87
C GLY A 10 25.77 -9.45 -8.22
N TRP A 11 26.48 -8.38 -8.56
CA TRP A 11 26.36 -7.09 -7.90
C TRP A 11 25.97 -5.97 -8.87
N LEU A 12 25.18 -5.03 -8.35
CA LEU A 12 24.99 -3.72 -8.95
C LEU A 12 26.11 -2.80 -8.46
N ARG A 13 26.90 -2.24 -9.37
CA ARG A 13 27.93 -1.25 -9.05
C ARG A 13 27.51 0.13 -9.47
N LEU A 14 27.62 1.10 -8.55
CA LEU A 14 27.48 2.53 -8.82
C LEU A 14 28.84 3.22 -8.65
N HIS A 15 29.22 4.01 -9.65
CA HIS A 15 30.41 4.86 -9.58
C HIS A 15 30.03 6.20 -8.94
N SER A 16 30.72 6.61 -7.88
CA SER A 16 30.48 7.90 -7.24
C SER A 16 30.85 9.04 -8.17
N MET A 17 29.87 9.85 -8.52
CA MET A 17 30.02 11.04 -9.35
C MET A 17 29.88 12.32 -8.50
N PRO A 18 30.43 13.47 -8.95
CA PRO A 18 30.31 14.73 -8.23
C PRO A 18 28.85 15.11 -7.97
N ALA A 19 28.48 15.34 -6.71
CA ALA A 19 27.22 15.95 -6.32
C ALA A 19 27.30 16.51 -4.89
N LYS A 20 26.59 17.59 -4.62
CA LYS A 20 26.53 18.20 -3.28
C LYS A 20 25.65 17.41 -2.31
N GLN A 21 24.60 16.79 -2.82
CA GLN A 21 23.59 16.05 -2.06
C GLN A 21 22.86 15.04 -2.94
N LEU A 22 22.09 14.16 -2.32
CA LEU A 22 21.37 13.06 -2.99
C LEU A 22 20.49 13.53 -4.16
N LEU A 23 19.74 14.62 -4.01
CA LEU A 23 18.84 15.12 -5.07
C LEU A 23 19.57 15.53 -6.35
N TRP A 24 20.86 15.80 -6.29
CA TRP A 24 21.73 16.15 -7.43
C TRP A 24 22.61 14.99 -7.90
N ALA A 25 22.54 13.85 -7.21
CA ALA A 25 23.34 12.69 -7.54
C ALA A 25 22.87 12.06 -8.86
N LYS A 26 23.72 12.13 -9.89
CA LYS A 26 23.40 11.60 -11.22
C LYS A 26 23.35 10.08 -11.25
N ASN A 27 24.03 9.40 -10.33
CA ASN A 27 24.13 7.96 -10.26
C ASN A 27 23.20 7.42 -9.17
N THR A 28 21.89 7.52 -9.47
CA THR A 28 20.81 7.14 -8.57
C THR A 28 19.82 6.26 -9.33
N LEU A 29 19.58 5.05 -8.84
CA LEU A 29 18.56 4.15 -9.34
C LEU A 29 17.36 4.19 -8.40
N THR A 30 16.16 4.37 -8.95
CA THR A 30 14.96 4.54 -8.14
C THR A 30 13.88 3.54 -8.51
N GLN A 31 13.12 3.15 -7.48
CA GLN A 31 11.87 2.41 -7.59
C GLN A 31 10.80 3.15 -6.80
N ARG A 32 9.55 3.11 -7.27
CA ARG A 32 8.42 3.63 -6.48
C ARG A 32 8.31 2.84 -5.17
N ALA A 33 8.09 3.54 -4.07
CA ALA A 33 7.72 2.91 -2.83
C ALA A 33 6.36 2.21 -2.97
N ILE A 34 6.20 1.08 -2.29
CA ILE A 34 4.97 0.29 -2.33
C ILE A 34 4.24 0.51 -1.02
N GLY A 35 3.02 1.03 -1.11
CA GLY A 35 2.16 1.27 0.04
C GLY A 35 1.19 0.12 0.32
N PRO A 36 0.45 0.20 1.45
CA PRO A 36 0.51 1.26 2.45
C PRO A 36 1.76 1.20 3.32
N VAL A 37 2.30 0.01 3.60
CA VAL A 37 3.50 -0.22 4.39
C VAL A 37 4.45 -1.12 3.62
N SER A 38 5.73 -0.79 3.60
CA SER A 38 6.76 -1.69 3.07
C SER A 38 8.10 -1.55 3.78
N TYR A 39 8.89 -2.61 3.68
CA TYR A 39 10.30 -2.62 4.03
C TYR A 39 11.12 -2.75 2.76
N THR A 40 12.08 -1.87 2.58
CA THR A 40 13.08 -2.02 1.52
C THR A 40 14.44 -2.23 2.15
N SER A 41 15.14 -3.27 1.77
CA SER A 41 16.48 -3.56 2.27
C SER A 41 17.46 -3.80 1.14
N VAL A 42 18.73 -3.55 1.42
CA VAL A 42 19.82 -3.76 0.49
C VAL A 42 21.13 -4.00 1.23
N LYS A 43 21.96 -4.85 0.70
CA LYS A 43 23.35 -5.07 1.13
C LYS A 43 24.26 -4.11 0.39
N LEU A 44 25.10 -3.35 1.10
CA LEU A 44 26.08 -2.42 0.57
C LEU A 44 27.49 -2.84 0.95
N ASP A 45 28.36 -3.05 -0.04
CA ASP A 45 29.78 -3.13 0.14
C ASP A 45 30.43 -1.77 -0.17
N ALA A 46 30.89 -1.11 0.89
CA ALA A 46 31.50 0.22 0.89
C ALA A 46 33.04 0.20 0.86
N SER A 47 33.65 -0.98 0.67
CA SER A 47 35.10 -1.18 0.76
C SER A 47 35.91 -0.33 -0.21
N ARG A 48 35.31 0.05 -1.33
CA ARG A 48 35.96 0.78 -2.43
C ARG A 48 35.55 2.26 -2.53
N LEU A 49 34.84 2.76 -1.52
CA LEU A 49 34.54 4.19 -1.42
C LEU A 49 35.82 4.99 -1.16
N LYS A 50 35.94 6.15 -1.79
CA LYS A 50 37.00 7.12 -1.59
C LYS A 50 36.55 8.26 -0.68
N VAL A 51 37.50 9.00 -0.13
CA VAL A 51 37.19 10.13 0.76
C VAL A 51 36.30 11.16 0.06
N GLY A 52 35.19 11.48 0.69
CA GLY A 52 34.13 12.33 0.15
C GLY A 52 32.96 11.58 -0.47
N ASP A 53 33.09 10.25 -0.68
CA ASP A 53 31.98 9.43 -1.17
C ASP A 53 30.91 9.25 -0.11
N GLU A 54 29.67 9.23 -0.58
CA GLU A 54 28.49 8.77 0.13
C GLU A 54 27.71 7.85 -0.78
N ALA A 55 27.30 6.67 -0.27
CA ALA A 55 26.47 5.69 -0.98
C ALA A 55 25.50 5.02 -0.02
N GLY A 56 24.31 4.69 -0.50
CA GLY A 56 23.30 4.08 0.39
C GLY A 56 21.90 3.94 -0.20
N LEU A 57 20.95 3.90 0.73
CA LEU A 57 19.51 3.76 0.53
C LEU A 57 18.81 5.08 0.87
N GLY A 58 18.12 5.66 -0.09
CA GLY A 58 17.38 6.91 0.08
C GLY A 58 15.87 6.74 -0.06
N ALA A 59 15.13 7.63 0.58
CA ALA A 59 13.73 7.90 0.30
C ALA A 59 13.65 9.29 -0.36
N ILE A 60 13.54 9.29 -1.70
CA ILE A 60 13.49 10.52 -2.47
C ILE A 60 12.07 11.06 -2.47
N ASN A 61 11.96 12.23 -1.89
CA ASN A 61 10.82 13.12 -1.90
C ASN A 61 11.39 14.54 -1.73
N THR A 62 10.59 15.54 -1.49
CA THR A 62 11.03 16.87 -1.07
C THR A 62 10.24 17.24 0.18
N PRO A 63 10.81 17.14 1.37
CA PRO A 63 12.19 16.79 1.73
C PRO A 63 12.53 15.29 1.54
N TYR A 64 13.81 14.96 1.35
CA TYR A 64 14.28 13.56 1.27
C TYR A 64 14.91 13.09 2.59
N ALA A 65 14.97 11.77 2.73
CA ALA A 65 15.70 11.12 3.81
C ALA A 65 16.68 10.07 3.24
N SER A 66 17.74 9.74 3.97
CA SER A 66 18.71 8.75 3.52
C SER A 66 19.44 8.07 4.67
N LEU A 67 19.79 6.80 4.45
CA LEU A 67 20.79 6.08 5.22
C LEU A 67 21.87 5.58 4.28
N GLY A 68 23.10 5.91 4.55
CA GLY A 68 24.22 5.50 3.72
C GLY A 68 25.52 5.37 4.49
N VAL A 69 26.57 5.01 3.76
CA VAL A 69 27.94 4.98 4.25
C VAL A 69 28.70 6.17 3.65
N VAL A 70 29.31 6.96 4.50
CA VAL A 70 30.21 8.05 4.10
C VAL A 70 31.66 7.68 4.39
N LYS A 71 32.56 7.94 3.43
CA LYS A 71 33.99 7.77 3.61
C LYS A 71 34.65 9.09 3.95
N THR A 72 35.23 9.16 5.14
CA THR A 72 36.03 10.29 5.63
C THR A 72 37.50 9.92 5.72
N ASN A 73 38.37 10.87 6.03
CA ASN A 73 39.80 10.61 6.33
C ASN A 73 39.95 9.69 7.56
N LYS A 74 38.95 9.66 8.48
CA LYS A 74 38.98 8.87 9.70
C LYS A 74 38.39 7.45 9.52
N GLY A 75 37.79 7.14 8.35
CA GLY A 75 37.21 5.84 8.08
C GLY A 75 35.80 5.90 7.48
N LEU A 76 35.10 4.78 7.54
CA LEU A 76 33.72 4.63 7.12
C LEU A 76 32.77 4.94 8.29
N ASN A 77 31.71 5.68 8.01
CA ASN A 77 30.64 5.95 8.96
C ASN A 77 29.29 5.72 8.32
N LEU A 78 28.34 5.15 9.07
CA LEU A 78 26.93 5.26 8.73
C LEU A 78 26.50 6.70 8.90
N ARG A 79 25.70 7.19 7.97
CA ARG A 79 25.07 8.51 8.01
C ARG A 79 23.57 8.34 7.76
N CYS A 80 22.76 8.63 8.78
CA CYS A 80 21.33 8.78 8.63
C CYS A 80 21.00 10.27 8.58
N TYR A 81 20.30 10.71 7.55
CA TYR A 81 20.02 12.14 7.33
C TYR A 81 18.55 12.37 7.00
N ASP A 82 17.98 13.34 7.68
CA ASP A 82 16.63 13.85 7.44
C ASP A 82 16.72 15.32 6.95
N GLN A 83 16.36 15.55 5.71
CA GLN A 83 16.36 16.90 5.14
C GLN A 83 15.25 17.78 5.74
N ASN A 84 14.15 17.20 6.20
CA ASN A 84 13.03 17.97 6.76
C ASN A 84 13.44 18.71 8.05
N THR A 85 14.18 18.04 8.90
CA THR A 85 14.67 18.59 10.17
C THR A 85 16.12 19.07 10.10
N ASN A 86 16.79 18.80 8.99
CA ASN A 86 18.24 19.02 8.80
C ASN A 86 19.10 18.31 9.86
N LYS A 87 18.59 17.21 10.43
CA LYS A 87 19.30 16.39 11.42
C LYS A 87 20.09 15.28 10.75
N GLU A 88 21.27 14.99 11.29
CA GLU A 88 22.04 13.82 10.90
C GLU A 88 22.54 13.04 12.12
N VAL A 89 22.64 11.72 11.96
CA VAL A 89 23.27 10.82 12.91
C VAL A 89 24.44 10.15 12.21
N LEU A 90 25.63 10.26 12.80
CA LEU A 90 26.84 9.59 12.34
C LEU A 90 27.24 8.50 13.31
N LYS A 91 27.42 7.25 12.81
CA LYS A 91 27.90 6.11 13.60
C LYS A 91 29.10 5.48 12.93
N PRO A 92 30.27 5.37 13.59
CA PRO A 92 31.46 4.74 12.99
C PRO A 92 31.21 3.29 12.60
N LEU A 93 31.67 2.90 11.42
CA LEU A 93 31.60 1.53 10.91
C LEU A 93 32.97 0.86 11.15
N ALA A 94 33.30 0.58 12.42
CA ALA A 94 34.67 0.36 12.88
C ALA A 94 35.38 -0.87 12.27
N LYS A 95 34.68 -1.96 11.97
CA LYS A 95 35.30 -3.22 11.48
C LYS A 95 34.70 -3.75 10.19
N SER A 96 33.47 -3.42 9.87
CA SER A 96 32.80 -3.91 8.67
C SER A 96 32.92 -2.92 7.52
N LYS A 97 33.13 -3.44 6.32
CA LYS A 97 33.04 -2.70 5.06
C LYS A 97 31.72 -3.00 4.33
N VAL A 98 30.99 -3.99 4.84
CA VAL A 98 29.71 -4.45 4.33
C VAL A 98 28.64 -4.19 5.39
N VAL A 99 27.49 -3.65 4.97
CA VAL A 99 26.37 -3.35 5.83
C VAL A 99 25.06 -3.56 5.06
N TRP A 100 24.04 -4.03 5.76
CA TRP A 100 22.68 -4.04 5.24
C TRP A 100 21.96 -2.79 5.72
N LEU A 101 21.30 -2.12 4.79
CA LEU A 101 20.51 -0.91 5.04
C LEU A 101 19.05 -1.26 4.83
N ARG A 102 18.18 -0.75 5.68
CA ARG A 102 16.73 -0.96 5.56
C ARG A 102 15.97 0.32 5.80
N LEU A 103 14.97 0.55 4.96
CA LEU A 103 13.94 1.58 5.10
C LEU A 103 12.61 0.90 5.38
N TRP A 104 11.97 1.24 6.48
CA TRP A 104 10.55 1.02 6.71
C TRP A 104 9.79 2.30 6.35
N GLY A 105 8.67 2.16 5.62
CA GLY A 105 7.77 3.25 5.30
C GLY A 105 6.32 2.88 5.56
N ASP A 106 5.61 3.74 6.29
CA ASP A 106 4.15 3.77 6.39
C ASP A 106 3.69 5.01 5.60
N TYR A 107 3.24 4.77 4.38
CA TYR A 107 2.95 5.86 3.45
C TYR A 107 1.57 6.49 3.68
N ASP A 108 0.66 5.79 4.39
CA ASP A 108 -0.62 6.37 4.83
C ASP A 108 -0.40 7.38 5.95
N LYS A 109 0.56 7.12 6.83
CA LYS A 109 0.94 8.05 7.91
C LYS A 109 2.09 8.99 7.53
N SER A 110 2.64 8.85 6.32
CA SER A 110 3.80 9.61 5.87
C SER A 110 5.03 9.45 6.80
N GLN A 111 5.26 8.26 7.31
CA GLN A 111 6.32 7.96 8.28
C GLN A 111 7.39 7.08 7.67
N LEU A 112 8.65 7.35 8.00
CA LEU A 112 9.82 6.60 7.60
C LEU A 112 10.70 6.29 8.79
N GLN A 113 11.31 5.08 8.81
CA GLN A 113 12.33 4.70 9.80
C GLN A 113 13.45 3.95 9.11
N TYR A 114 14.69 4.36 9.39
CA TYR A 114 15.86 3.64 8.94
C TYR A 114 16.39 2.68 9.99
N SER A 115 16.93 1.56 9.51
CA SER A 115 17.67 0.60 10.32
C SER A 115 18.84 0.03 9.51
N TYR A 116 19.84 -0.48 10.20
CA TYR A 116 20.99 -1.15 9.59
C TYR A 116 21.27 -2.49 10.28
N SER A 117 22.02 -3.34 9.61
CA SER A 117 22.50 -4.61 10.15
C SER A 117 23.93 -4.87 9.68
N LEU A 118 24.75 -5.50 10.54
CA LEU A 118 26.12 -5.93 10.20
C LEU A 118 26.19 -7.41 9.80
N ASP A 119 25.13 -8.17 10.06
CA ASP A 119 25.04 -9.62 9.79
C ASP A 119 23.91 -10.00 8.84
N GLY A 120 23.06 -9.01 8.46
CA GLY A 120 21.86 -9.20 7.63
C GLY A 120 20.68 -9.83 8.38
N LYS A 121 20.78 -10.06 9.69
CA LYS A 121 19.77 -10.71 10.51
C LYS A 121 19.28 -9.82 11.65
N THR A 122 20.21 -9.25 12.41
CA THR A 122 19.92 -8.38 13.55
C THR A 122 19.88 -6.93 13.11
N TRP A 123 18.76 -6.24 13.33
CA TRP A 123 18.54 -4.88 12.86
C TRP A 123 18.52 -3.88 14.02
N GLU A 124 19.27 -2.80 13.86
CA GLU A 124 19.29 -1.68 14.79
C GLU A 124 18.71 -0.44 14.09
N ASN A 125 17.79 0.25 14.76
CA ASN A 125 17.29 1.54 14.28
C ASN A 125 18.40 2.60 14.36
N ILE A 126 18.40 3.53 13.41
CA ILE A 126 19.31 4.66 13.36
C ILE A 126 18.55 5.93 12.98
N GLY A 127 18.78 7.00 13.71
CA GLY A 127 17.99 8.23 13.60
C GLY A 127 16.61 8.09 14.25
N GLU A 128 15.94 9.22 14.35
CA GLU A 128 14.54 9.30 14.79
C GLU A 128 13.60 8.85 13.66
N GLN A 129 12.32 8.61 13.98
CA GLN A 129 11.30 8.45 12.96
C GLN A 129 11.11 9.77 12.19
N MET A 130 11.09 9.69 10.88
CA MET A 130 11.07 10.83 9.97
C MET A 130 9.70 11.00 9.34
N LEU A 131 9.33 12.23 8.98
CA LEU A 131 8.14 12.52 8.21
C LEU A 131 8.50 12.71 6.74
N SER A 132 7.73 12.07 5.87
CA SER A 132 7.80 12.26 4.42
C SER A 132 6.42 12.65 3.87
N PRO A 133 5.97 13.88 4.15
CA PRO A 133 4.62 14.32 3.79
C PRO A 133 4.46 14.36 2.27
N TYR A 134 3.23 14.18 1.82
CA TYR A 134 2.88 14.38 0.42
C TYR A 134 3.23 15.80 -0.04
N GLN A 135 3.85 15.90 -1.21
CA GLN A 135 4.28 17.17 -1.80
C GLN A 135 3.80 17.29 -3.24
N LEU A 136 3.00 18.31 -3.51
CA LEU A 136 2.56 18.63 -4.88
C LEU A 136 3.74 18.90 -5.82
N LYS A 137 4.82 19.46 -5.31
CA LYS A 137 6.02 19.78 -6.10
C LYS A 137 6.71 18.57 -6.71
N THR A 138 6.63 17.40 -6.07
CA THR A 138 7.25 16.17 -6.58
C THR A 138 6.30 15.32 -7.40
N PHE A 139 5.00 15.44 -7.20
CA PHE A 139 3.89 14.78 -7.93
C PHE A 139 4.03 13.25 -8.18
N GLN A 140 5.00 12.60 -7.56
CA GLN A 140 5.35 11.20 -7.84
C GLN A 140 5.29 10.27 -6.63
N GLY A 141 5.03 10.80 -5.44
CA GLY A 141 5.17 10.07 -4.18
C GLY A 141 6.64 9.73 -3.87
N VAL A 142 6.84 9.00 -2.79
CA VAL A 142 8.18 8.58 -2.35
C VAL A 142 8.77 7.56 -3.32
N ARG A 143 10.06 7.76 -3.64
CA ARG A 143 10.86 6.77 -4.38
C ARG A 143 11.98 6.25 -3.50
N VAL A 144 12.10 4.95 -3.41
CA VAL A 144 13.26 4.30 -2.83
C VAL A 144 14.42 4.40 -3.83
N ALA A 145 15.61 4.74 -3.35
CA ALA A 145 16.76 5.00 -4.19
C ALA A 145 18.03 4.30 -3.70
N LEU A 146 18.75 3.66 -4.60
CA LEU A 146 20.15 3.30 -4.43
C LEU A 146 21.00 4.40 -5.06
N TYR A 147 21.97 4.93 -4.31
CA TYR A 147 22.73 6.07 -4.76
C TYR A 147 24.22 6.00 -4.42
N ALA A 148 25.04 6.70 -5.22
CA ALA A 148 26.46 6.93 -4.93
C ALA A 148 26.90 8.27 -5.51
N PHE A 149 27.53 9.12 -4.69
CA PHE A 149 28.07 10.39 -5.12
C PHE A 149 29.27 10.83 -4.29
N ASN A 150 30.04 11.81 -4.79
CA ASN A 150 31.17 12.39 -4.07
C ASN A 150 30.97 13.89 -3.80
N LYS A 151 31.06 14.28 -2.52
CA LYS A 151 30.85 15.66 -2.06
C LYS A 151 32.03 16.62 -2.38
N LYS A 152 33.17 16.06 -2.74
CA LYS A 152 34.38 16.86 -3.05
C LYS A 152 34.47 17.33 -4.50
N ASN A 153 33.38 17.20 -5.25
CA ASN A 153 33.31 17.61 -6.66
C ASN A 153 34.30 16.88 -7.58
N VAL A 154 34.63 15.63 -7.26
CA VAL A 154 35.50 14.75 -8.07
C VAL A 154 34.83 13.41 -8.29
N ASN A 155 35.29 12.66 -9.28
CA ASN A 155 34.92 11.27 -9.42
C ASN A 155 35.53 10.46 -8.27
N GLY A 156 34.65 9.80 -7.53
CA GLY A 156 35.02 9.04 -6.34
C GLY A 156 35.41 7.60 -6.64
N GLY A 157 35.08 6.72 -5.69
CA GLY A 157 35.21 5.28 -5.80
C GLY A 157 33.92 4.64 -6.34
N VAL A 158 33.68 3.42 -5.90
CA VAL A 158 32.50 2.66 -6.28
C VAL A 158 31.81 2.09 -5.04
N ALA A 159 30.50 1.97 -5.12
CA ALA A 159 29.64 1.28 -4.18
C ALA A 159 29.02 0.06 -4.86
N ASP A 160 29.08 -1.09 -4.21
CA ASP A 160 28.50 -2.32 -4.73
C ASP A 160 27.27 -2.68 -3.89
N PHE A 161 26.16 -2.92 -4.57
CA PHE A 161 24.87 -3.28 -3.96
C PHE A 161 24.45 -4.68 -4.36
N ASP A 162 23.88 -5.42 -3.41
CA ASP A 162 23.38 -6.77 -3.59
C ASP A 162 22.14 -6.98 -2.70
N ASP A 163 21.43 -8.08 -2.89
CA ASP A 163 20.31 -8.51 -2.05
C ASP A 163 19.26 -7.40 -1.85
N PHE A 164 18.91 -6.69 -2.92
CA PHE A 164 17.84 -5.69 -2.88
C PHE A 164 16.50 -6.41 -2.76
N LYS A 165 15.77 -6.11 -1.69
CA LYS A 165 14.47 -6.71 -1.39
C LYS A 165 13.45 -5.64 -1.05
N VAL A 166 12.22 -5.87 -1.47
CA VAL A 166 11.04 -5.14 -1.02
C VAL A 166 10.09 -6.15 -0.40
N GLU A 167 9.75 -5.95 0.85
CA GLU A 167 8.81 -6.78 1.60
C GLU A 167 7.57 -5.93 1.89
N GLU A 168 6.43 -6.44 1.46
CA GLU A 168 5.13 -5.82 1.66
C GLU A 168 4.35 -6.66 2.68
N PRO A 169 4.33 -6.28 3.97
CA PRO A 169 3.36 -6.90 4.87
C PRO A 169 1.98 -6.60 4.30
N MET A 170 1.15 -7.65 4.22
CA MET A 170 -0.21 -7.47 3.72
C MET A 170 -0.90 -6.39 4.55
N ALA A 171 -1.41 -5.36 3.86
CA ALA A 171 -2.19 -4.33 4.50
C ALA A 171 -3.36 -4.99 5.26
N ASP A 172 -3.61 -4.56 6.47
CA ASP A 172 -4.86 -4.89 7.15
C ASP A 172 -6.00 -4.20 6.43
N ARG A 173 -6.55 -4.88 5.44
CA ARG A 173 -7.68 -4.38 4.63
C ARG A 173 -9.01 -4.48 5.37
N THR A 174 -9.02 -5.01 6.57
CA THR A 174 -10.23 -5.16 7.40
C THR A 174 -10.35 -4.05 8.45
N ALA A 175 -9.32 -3.24 8.68
CA ALA A 175 -9.29 -2.24 9.75
C ALA A 175 -10.48 -1.26 9.74
N ASN A 176 -11.02 -0.94 8.56
CA ASN A 176 -12.16 -0.04 8.40
C ASN A 176 -13.45 -0.76 7.95
N LEU A 177 -13.44 -2.08 7.91
CA LEU A 177 -14.63 -2.87 7.56
C LEU A 177 -15.48 -3.14 8.79
N PRO A 178 -16.81 -3.14 8.68
CA PRO A 178 -17.70 -3.47 9.80
C PRO A 178 -17.78 -4.99 10.04
N ILE A 179 -16.62 -5.68 10.16
CA ILE A 179 -16.53 -7.12 10.39
C ILE A 179 -17.25 -7.50 11.68
N GLY A 180 -18.07 -8.53 11.62
CA GLY A 180 -18.86 -9.02 12.74
C GLY A 180 -20.03 -8.12 13.14
N LYS A 181 -20.22 -7.01 12.45
CA LYS A 181 -21.34 -6.09 12.71
C LYS A 181 -22.53 -6.43 11.83
N THR A 182 -23.71 -6.12 12.35
CA THR A 182 -24.95 -6.12 11.57
C THR A 182 -25.10 -4.75 10.94
N ILE A 183 -25.24 -4.71 9.62
CA ILE A 183 -25.35 -3.46 8.85
C ILE A 183 -26.59 -3.49 7.95
N ARG A 184 -26.93 -2.31 7.46
CA ARG A 184 -27.94 -2.10 6.44
C ARG A 184 -27.35 -1.26 5.32
N PHE A 185 -27.70 -1.65 4.08
CA PHE A 185 -27.31 -0.89 2.88
C PHE A 185 -28.48 -0.11 2.33
N SER A 186 -28.22 1.13 1.94
CA SER A 186 -29.12 1.93 1.10
C SER A 186 -28.40 2.31 -0.19
N ASN A 187 -29.10 2.19 -1.32
CA ASN A 187 -28.53 2.59 -2.61
C ASN A 187 -28.38 4.11 -2.67
N LEU A 188 -27.22 4.62 -3.05
CA LEU A 188 -26.96 6.05 -3.07
C LEU A 188 -27.76 6.80 -4.14
N ALA A 189 -28.15 6.11 -5.22
CA ALA A 189 -28.87 6.71 -6.33
C ALA A 189 -30.30 7.12 -5.97
N ASP A 190 -31.01 6.28 -5.22
CA ASP A 190 -32.45 6.43 -4.94
C ASP A 190 -32.83 6.30 -3.45
N GLY A 191 -31.87 6.00 -2.58
CA GLY A 191 -32.09 5.81 -1.14
C GLY A 191 -32.80 4.53 -0.76
N SER A 192 -33.11 3.63 -1.71
CA SER A 192 -33.78 2.37 -1.43
C SER A 192 -32.91 1.41 -0.63
N LEU A 193 -33.52 0.60 0.25
CA LEU A 193 -32.81 -0.40 1.03
C LEU A 193 -32.55 -1.66 0.21
N MET A 194 -31.37 -2.25 0.40
CA MET A 194 -31.07 -3.59 -0.12
C MET A 194 -31.88 -4.60 0.69
N ASP A 195 -32.84 -5.28 0.06
CA ASP A 195 -33.77 -6.18 0.70
C ASP A 195 -33.55 -7.63 0.20
N ALA A 196 -33.44 -8.56 1.13
CA ALA A 196 -33.18 -9.97 0.88
C ALA A 196 -34.48 -10.82 0.91
N THR A 197 -35.58 -10.28 0.39
CA THR A 197 -36.82 -11.02 0.25
C THR A 197 -36.79 -11.99 -0.94
N GLY A 198 -37.44 -13.14 -0.80
CA GLY A 198 -37.55 -14.11 -1.89
C GLY A 198 -36.24 -14.81 -2.25
N HIS A 199 -36.04 -15.09 -3.53
CA HIS A 199 -34.87 -15.78 -4.08
C HIS A 199 -33.73 -14.87 -4.52
N GLY A 200 -33.91 -13.57 -4.44
CA GLY A 200 -32.92 -12.59 -4.86
C GLY A 200 -32.88 -11.37 -3.93
N LEU A 201 -31.87 -10.54 -4.10
CA LEU A 201 -31.81 -9.24 -3.47
C LEU A 201 -32.60 -8.27 -4.33
N MET A 202 -33.71 -7.83 -3.80
CA MET A 202 -34.59 -6.87 -4.46
C MET A 202 -34.43 -5.53 -3.77
N HIS A 203 -34.58 -4.45 -4.52
CA HIS A 203 -34.69 -3.18 -3.87
C HIS A 203 -36.03 -3.10 -3.12
N SER A 204 -36.00 -2.51 -1.94
CA SER A 204 -37.22 -2.18 -1.21
C SER A 204 -37.53 -0.71 -1.44
N SER A 205 -38.72 -0.38 -1.94
CA SER A 205 -39.21 1.00 -1.97
C SER A 205 -39.53 1.52 -0.57
N GLY A 206 -39.19 0.72 0.45
CA GLY A 206 -39.63 0.85 1.81
C GLY A 206 -39.15 2.09 2.53
N ASN A 207 -40.07 2.60 3.27
CA ASN A 207 -39.86 3.51 4.35
C ASN A 207 -38.69 3.03 5.24
N ARG A 208 -37.71 3.89 5.55
CA ARG A 208 -36.61 3.60 6.48
C ARG A 208 -37.05 3.08 7.85
N LYS A 209 -38.33 3.22 8.18
CA LYS A 209 -38.97 2.70 9.39
C LYS A 209 -39.27 1.19 9.33
N ASP A 210 -39.18 0.58 8.16
CA ASP A 210 -39.37 -0.87 8.03
C ASP A 210 -38.09 -1.59 8.46
N MET A 211 -38.03 -1.99 9.71
CA MET A 211 -36.91 -2.63 10.39
C MET A 211 -36.88 -4.16 10.19
N ARG A 212 -37.40 -4.67 9.07
CA ARG A 212 -37.41 -6.09 8.79
C ARG A 212 -36.01 -6.70 8.79
N ASN A 213 -35.91 -7.93 9.25
CA ASN A 213 -34.61 -8.65 9.26
C ASN A 213 -34.04 -8.86 7.86
N GLN A 214 -34.87 -8.84 6.81
CA GLN A 214 -34.45 -9.01 5.42
C GLN A 214 -33.55 -7.89 4.90
N VAL A 215 -33.53 -6.73 5.54
CA VAL A 215 -32.66 -5.60 5.17
C VAL A 215 -31.37 -5.51 6.00
N LYS A 216 -31.13 -6.54 6.84
CA LYS A 216 -29.97 -6.61 7.74
C LYS A 216 -29.00 -7.69 7.31
N PHE A 217 -27.72 -7.33 7.30
CA PHE A 217 -26.65 -8.25 6.91
C PHE A 217 -25.55 -8.23 7.97
N VAL A 218 -25.09 -9.40 8.36
CA VAL A 218 -23.87 -9.58 9.14
C VAL A 218 -22.70 -9.62 8.14
N VAL A 219 -21.67 -8.85 8.38
CA VAL A 219 -20.45 -8.86 7.57
C VAL A 219 -19.49 -9.90 8.16
N GLU A 220 -19.29 -11.00 7.45
CA GLU A 220 -18.36 -12.06 7.84
C GLU A 220 -16.99 -11.87 7.18
N ASP A 221 -15.92 -11.99 7.97
CA ASP A 221 -14.55 -12.02 7.44
C ASP A 221 -14.27 -13.33 6.68
N ARG A 222 -13.76 -13.23 5.46
CA ARG A 222 -13.29 -14.36 4.65
C ARG A 222 -11.76 -14.36 4.49
N GLY A 223 -11.07 -13.51 5.24
CA GLY A 223 -9.63 -13.34 5.21
C GLY A 223 -9.14 -12.56 3.99
N LYS A 224 -7.94 -11.99 4.11
CA LYS A 224 -7.27 -11.24 3.03
C LYS A 224 -8.09 -10.06 2.49
N GLY A 225 -8.89 -9.40 3.35
CA GLY A 225 -9.75 -8.27 2.97
C GLY A 225 -11.02 -8.65 2.21
N LYS A 226 -11.36 -9.93 2.15
CA LYS A 226 -12.61 -10.44 1.57
C LYS A 226 -13.68 -10.56 2.63
N ILE A 227 -14.92 -10.33 2.25
CA ILE A 227 -16.09 -10.49 3.11
C ILE A 227 -17.16 -11.36 2.47
N ALA A 228 -18.04 -11.90 3.31
CA ALA A 228 -19.34 -12.43 2.88
C ALA A 228 -20.46 -11.69 3.62
N LEU A 229 -21.63 -11.65 3.01
CA LEU A 229 -22.82 -11.06 3.60
C LEU A 229 -23.82 -12.15 3.97
N LYS A 230 -24.18 -12.19 5.25
CA LYS A 230 -25.13 -13.14 5.81
C LYS A 230 -26.38 -12.42 6.31
N THR A 231 -27.53 -12.90 5.93
CA THR A 231 -28.83 -12.37 6.39
C THR A 231 -29.14 -12.81 7.82
N ALA A 232 -30.07 -12.12 8.48
CA ALA A 232 -30.49 -12.45 9.84
C ALA A 232 -31.10 -13.87 9.97
N ASP A 233 -31.68 -14.43 8.91
CA ASP A 233 -32.21 -15.79 8.85
C ASP A 233 -31.15 -16.83 8.48
N GLY A 234 -29.89 -16.47 8.41
CA GLY A 234 -28.75 -17.37 8.23
C GLY A 234 -28.37 -17.67 6.79
N ARG A 235 -29.05 -17.10 5.79
CA ARG A 235 -28.71 -17.28 4.38
C ARG A 235 -27.55 -16.36 3.97
N TYR A 236 -26.86 -16.74 2.91
CA TYR A 236 -25.74 -15.97 2.35
C TYR A 236 -26.10 -15.38 1.00
N VAL A 237 -25.54 -14.20 0.74
CA VAL A 237 -25.55 -13.61 -0.60
C VAL A 237 -24.62 -14.41 -1.50
N TYR A 238 -25.11 -14.81 -2.68
CA TYR A 238 -24.28 -15.44 -3.71
C TYR A 238 -24.62 -14.87 -5.10
N ILE A 239 -23.72 -15.07 -6.04
CA ILE A 239 -23.92 -14.62 -7.43
C ILE A 239 -24.28 -15.84 -8.28
N ALA A 240 -25.48 -15.81 -8.88
CA ALA A 240 -25.94 -16.79 -9.86
C ALA A 240 -25.56 -16.30 -11.27
N GLY A 241 -24.90 -17.14 -12.05
CA GLY A 241 -24.44 -16.79 -13.39
C GLY A 241 -22.97 -17.13 -13.60
N ALA A 242 -22.45 -16.74 -14.75
CA ALA A 242 -21.06 -16.97 -15.16
C ALA A 242 -20.55 -15.80 -16.01
N GLY A 243 -19.22 -15.64 -16.08
CA GLY A 243 -18.58 -14.57 -16.83
C GLY A 243 -18.70 -13.23 -16.13
N LEU A 244 -19.03 -12.18 -16.87
CA LEU A 244 -19.02 -10.78 -16.40
C LEU A 244 -20.38 -10.29 -15.89
N SER A 245 -21.35 -11.17 -15.66
CA SER A 245 -22.67 -10.83 -15.16
C SER A 245 -23.26 -11.97 -14.34
N GLY A 246 -24.01 -11.64 -13.31
CA GLY A 246 -24.73 -12.61 -12.52
C GLY A 246 -25.75 -11.96 -11.60
N ASP A 247 -26.88 -12.65 -11.40
CA ASP A 247 -27.93 -12.19 -10.48
C ASP A 247 -27.45 -12.32 -9.03
N VAL A 248 -27.78 -11.35 -8.22
CA VAL A 248 -27.57 -11.41 -6.77
C VAL A 248 -28.70 -12.18 -6.13
N ARG A 249 -28.40 -13.30 -5.48
CA ARG A 249 -29.38 -14.25 -4.90
C ARG A 249 -28.95 -14.66 -3.50
N LEU A 250 -29.84 -15.43 -2.84
CA LEU A 250 -29.60 -15.97 -1.51
C LEU A 250 -29.50 -17.51 -1.55
N THR A 251 -28.65 -18.05 -0.68
CA THR A 251 -28.47 -19.50 -0.49
C THR A 251 -28.29 -19.82 0.99
N SER A 252 -28.81 -21.01 1.40
CA SER A 252 -28.50 -21.58 2.71
C SER A 252 -27.18 -22.35 2.75
N ASP A 253 -26.56 -22.57 1.58
CA ASP A 253 -25.29 -23.26 1.45
C ASP A 253 -24.15 -22.25 1.60
N SER A 254 -23.47 -22.26 2.75
CA SER A 254 -22.36 -21.35 3.06
C SER A 254 -21.16 -21.53 2.13
N SER A 255 -21.01 -22.71 1.49
CA SER A 255 -19.92 -22.94 0.54
C SER A 255 -20.11 -22.18 -0.78
N LYS A 256 -21.33 -21.76 -1.08
CA LYS A 256 -21.67 -20.93 -2.24
C LYS A 256 -21.69 -19.44 -1.96
N ALA A 257 -21.46 -19.04 -0.69
CA ALA A 257 -21.42 -17.63 -0.34
C ALA A 257 -20.43 -16.88 -1.22
N GLU A 258 -20.87 -15.77 -1.78
CA GLU A 258 -19.97 -14.90 -2.57
C GLU A 258 -18.93 -14.27 -1.68
N GLU A 259 -17.69 -14.23 -2.17
CA GLU A 259 -16.62 -13.45 -1.59
C GLU A 259 -16.57 -12.09 -2.30
N PHE A 260 -16.79 -11.04 -1.54
CA PHE A 260 -16.71 -9.66 -2.03
C PHE A 260 -15.44 -8.99 -1.57
N LEU A 261 -14.86 -8.12 -2.43
CA LEU A 261 -13.97 -7.07 -1.98
C LEU A 261 -14.81 -5.82 -1.69
N TRP A 262 -14.67 -5.33 -0.46
CA TRP A 262 -15.28 -4.08 -0.05
C TRP A 262 -14.40 -2.92 -0.50
N GLN A 263 -14.91 -2.11 -1.39
CA GLN A 263 -14.25 -0.87 -1.77
C GLN A 263 -14.84 0.29 -0.97
N ASP A 264 -14.05 0.84 -0.05
CA ASP A 264 -14.43 2.02 0.71
C ASP A 264 -14.49 3.24 -0.22
N MET A 265 -15.61 3.95 -0.18
CA MET A 265 -15.89 5.17 -0.94
C MET A 265 -15.95 6.40 -0.04
N LEU A 266 -15.44 6.29 1.21
CA LEU A 266 -15.51 7.30 2.27
C LEU A 266 -16.94 7.63 2.74
N TYR A 267 -17.06 8.31 3.86
CA TYR A 267 -18.35 8.78 4.43
C TYR A 267 -19.40 7.67 4.56
N ASN A 268 -19.00 6.49 5.05
CA ASN A 268 -19.84 5.30 5.17
C ASN A 268 -20.51 4.89 3.83
N ARG A 269 -19.78 5.03 2.74
CA ARG A 269 -20.17 4.55 1.42
C ARG A 269 -19.24 3.42 0.98
N CYS A 270 -19.77 2.51 0.18
CA CYS A 270 -18.97 1.41 -0.37
C CYS A 270 -19.49 0.94 -1.73
N MET A 271 -18.64 0.21 -2.43
CA MET A 271 -19.02 -0.68 -3.52
C MET A 271 -18.59 -2.10 -3.15
N LEU A 272 -19.35 -3.09 -3.62
CA LEU A 272 -19.10 -4.52 -3.40
C LEU A 272 -18.67 -5.16 -4.72
N LEU A 273 -17.37 -5.49 -4.85
CA LEU A 273 -16.85 -6.19 -6.02
C LEU A 273 -17.01 -7.70 -5.82
N SER A 274 -17.80 -8.36 -6.66
CA SER A 274 -17.88 -9.81 -6.72
C SER A 274 -16.59 -10.40 -7.29
N LEU A 275 -15.99 -11.36 -6.59
CA LEU A 275 -14.82 -12.07 -7.10
C LEU A 275 -15.17 -13.07 -8.20
N LYS A 276 -16.40 -13.50 -8.27
CA LYS A 276 -16.88 -14.42 -9.30
C LYS A 276 -17.03 -13.76 -10.67
N THR A 277 -17.63 -12.58 -10.73
CA THR A 277 -17.88 -11.87 -11.98
C THR A 277 -16.85 -10.81 -12.30
N GLN A 278 -16.02 -10.41 -11.34
CA GLN A 278 -15.12 -9.25 -11.42
C GLN A 278 -15.88 -7.95 -11.77
N ARG A 279 -17.12 -7.85 -11.24
CA ARG A 279 -18.00 -6.70 -11.40
C ARG A 279 -18.59 -6.31 -10.06
N TYR A 280 -19.01 -5.06 -9.98
CA TYR A 280 -19.65 -4.53 -8.78
C TYR A 280 -21.12 -4.91 -8.74
N VAL A 281 -21.60 -5.16 -7.53
CA VAL A 281 -23.03 -5.30 -7.24
C VAL A 281 -23.73 -3.95 -7.43
N GLY A 282 -24.85 -3.96 -8.10
CA GLY A 282 -25.66 -2.78 -8.31
C GLY A 282 -27.05 -3.11 -8.81
N LYS A 283 -27.86 -2.10 -8.95
CA LYS A 283 -29.18 -2.16 -9.63
C LYS A 283 -29.37 -0.93 -10.47
N ASN A 284 -30.11 -1.06 -11.55
CA ASN A 284 -30.53 0.09 -12.32
C ASN A 284 -31.55 0.93 -11.48
N PRO A 285 -31.29 2.19 -11.15
CA PRO A 285 -32.19 2.99 -10.34
C PRO A 285 -33.50 3.37 -11.05
N VAL A 286 -33.54 3.24 -12.38
CA VAL A 286 -34.67 3.71 -13.20
C VAL A 286 -35.76 2.65 -13.35
N ASP A 287 -35.39 1.38 -13.54
CA ASP A 287 -36.33 0.31 -13.93
C ASP A 287 -36.73 -0.63 -12.79
N GLY A 288 -36.22 -0.40 -11.58
CA GLY A 288 -36.54 -1.24 -10.42
C GLY A 288 -36.03 -2.68 -10.51
N SER A 289 -35.07 -2.94 -11.40
CA SER A 289 -34.46 -4.26 -11.61
C SER A 289 -33.92 -4.84 -10.31
N PRO A 290 -33.88 -6.17 -10.18
CA PRO A 290 -33.17 -6.81 -9.07
C PRO A 290 -31.67 -6.50 -9.13
N TYR A 291 -31.00 -6.67 -8.01
CA TYR A 291 -29.55 -6.49 -7.95
C TYR A 291 -28.84 -7.53 -8.83
N SER A 292 -27.81 -7.06 -9.52
CA SER A 292 -26.89 -7.87 -10.33
C SER A 292 -25.43 -7.51 -10.02
N ALA A 293 -24.51 -8.39 -10.36
CA ALA A 293 -23.07 -8.16 -10.29
C ALA A 293 -22.50 -8.03 -11.72
N ASP A 294 -22.79 -6.90 -12.39
CA ASP A 294 -22.40 -6.58 -13.78
C ASP A 294 -21.92 -5.15 -13.98
N PHE A 295 -21.92 -4.33 -12.93
CA PHE A 295 -21.48 -2.94 -12.98
C PHE A 295 -19.96 -2.83 -13.06
N GLN A 296 -19.47 -1.91 -13.89
CA GLN A 296 -18.01 -1.67 -14.05
C GLN A 296 -17.41 -0.77 -12.96
N GLY A 297 -18.25 -0.06 -12.21
CA GLY A 297 -17.88 0.86 -11.15
C GLY A 297 -18.81 2.07 -11.09
N ALA A 298 -18.52 2.99 -10.18
CA ALA A 298 -19.31 4.21 -10.02
C ALA A 298 -19.12 5.16 -11.22
N ASP A 299 -20.18 5.82 -11.61
CA ASP A 299 -20.10 7.01 -12.46
C ASP A 299 -19.59 8.24 -11.68
N ALA A 300 -19.33 9.34 -12.37
CA ALA A 300 -18.84 10.58 -11.74
C ALA A 300 -19.81 11.14 -10.68
N GLY A 301 -21.10 10.87 -10.81
CA GLY A 301 -22.16 11.29 -9.88
C GLY A 301 -22.41 10.29 -8.76
N MET A 302 -21.80 9.10 -8.81
CA MET A 302 -22.06 7.96 -7.90
C MET A 302 -23.54 7.54 -7.86
N LYS A 303 -24.28 7.76 -8.93
CA LYS A 303 -25.74 7.54 -9.00
C LYS A 303 -26.16 6.46 -10.00
N ASN A 304 -25.21 5.71 -10.55
CA ASN A 304 -25.50 4.62 -11.49
C ASN A 304 -26.00 3.34 -10.81
N GLY A 305 -26.16 3.32 -9.47
CA GLY A 305 -26.80 2.25 -8.73
C GLY A 305 -25.87 1.21 -8.11
N CYS A 306 -24.52 1.35 -8.23
CA CYS A 306 -23.56 0.43 -7.62
C CYS A 306 -22.85 0.97 -6.38
N VAL A 307 -23.19 2.16 -5.92
CA VAL A 307 -22.68 2.74 -4.68
C VAL A 307 -23.75 2.66 -3.59
N PHE A 308 -23.33 2.18 -2.42
CA PHE A 308 -24.18 2.04 -1.25
C PHE A 308 -23.71 2.93 -0.12
N SER A 309 -24.65 3.54 0.59
CA SER A 309 -24.42 4.00 1.96
C SER A 309 -24.71 2.85 2.91
N TRP A 310 -23.97 2.74 4.00
CA TRP A 310 -24.18 1.70 4.99
C TRP A 310 -24.20 2.28 6.40
N GLU A 311 -24.90 1.61 7.29
CA GLU A 311 -24.99 1.97 8.70
C GLU A 311 -25.05 0.70 9.56
N ILE A 312 -24.45 0.77 10.76
CA ILE A 312 -24.58 -0.30 11.75
C ILE A 312 -25.99 -0.23 12.33
N VAL A 313 -26.63 -1.41 12.41
CA VAL A 313 -27.95 -1.57 13.02
C VAL A 313 -27.85 -2.60 14.14
N GLU A 314 -28.40 -2.29 15.28
CA GLU A 314 -28.48 -3.19 16.44
C GLU A 314 -29.54 -4.28 16.26
#